data_10cac39de791ed93f93ee0f9a2794a3c
#
_entry.id   10cac39de791ed93f93ee0f9a2794a3c
#
_cell.length_a   1.000
_cell.length_b   1.000
_cell.length_c   1.000
_cell.angle_alpha   90.00
_cell.angle_beta   90.00
_cell.angle_gamma   90.00
#
_symmetry.space_group_name_H-M   'P 1'
#
loop_
_entity.id
_entity.type
_entity.pdbx_description
1 polymer ?
#
loop_
_entity_poly.entity_id
_entity_poly.type
_entity_poly.pdbx_seq_one_letter_code
_entity_poly.pdbx_strand_id
1 'polypeptide(L)'
;MPCDEWRGKLDTYADGELSLREMNALADHMRSCAECSVQALQRVQMKRSVALAGRRYEPSTEFRAKIASSVNANRDRGAGWFWKILVVPALLTLIFVAGLNYYVRGARAERQRVYSELADLHVATLASSTPVDVVSTDRHTVKPWFEGRIPFTFNLPELQGTDFSLVGGRVTYLSQVPGAHLIYRLRKHEISVFIFPDSGAPAAALSGANEVRSFTFEDWAQNGLRYFVVGDVGGNDIEALSKLLRDAR
;
A
#
# COMPACT_ATOMS: atom_id res chain seq x y z
N MET A 1 21.43 -60.86 -33.00
CA MET A 1 20.54 -59.66 -33.06
C MET A 1 20.41 -59.30 -34.52
N PRO A 2 19.22 -59.07 -35.05
CA PRO A 2 19.05 -58.74 -36.45
C PRO A 2 19.72 -57.40 -36.76
N CYS A 3 20.46 -57.33 -37.88
CA CYS A 3 21.17 -56.12 -38.34
C CYS A 3 20.25 -54.92 -38.61
N ASP A 4 18.95 -55.15 -38.76
CA ASP A 4 17.95 -54.10 -39.11
C ASP A 4 17.84 -53.02 -38.04
N GLU A 5 17.95 -53.37 -36.76
CA GLU A 5 17.97 -52.37 -35.66
C GLU A 5 19.19 -51.45 -35.76
N TRP A 6 20.35 -51.98 -36.11
CA TRP A 6 21.60 -51.22 -36.22
C TRP A 6 21.69 -50.38 -37.48
N ARG A 7 21.11 -50.88 -38.62
CA ARG A 7 21.06 -50.10 -39.85
C ARG A 7 20.39 -48.76 -39.70
N GLY A 8 19.29 -48.70 -38.92
CA GLY A 8 18.58 -47.45 -38.63
C GLY A 8 19.40 -46.43 -37.80
N LYS A 9 20.42 -46.88 -37.07
CA LYS A 9 21.28 -46.03 -36.25
C LYS A 9 22.58 -45.57 -36.94
N LEU A 10 22.88 -46.05 -38.14
CA LEU A 10 24.14 -45.78 -38.84
C LEU A 10 24.24 -44.29 -39.27
N ASP A 11 23.11 -43.65 -39.59
CA ASP A 11 23.10 -42.24 -39.98
C ASP A 11 23.35 -41.34 -38.77
N THR A 12 22.66 -41.61 -37.66
CA THR A 12 22.87 -40.93 -36.36
C THR A 12 24.31 -41.13 -35.83
N TYR A 13 24.90 -42.34 -36.09
CA TYR A 13 26.31 -42.59 -35.80
C TYR A 13 27.24 -41.70 -36.65
N ALA A 14 27.00 -41.62 -37.96
CA ALA A 14 27.79 -40.81 -38.87
C ALA A 14 27.68 -39.30 -38.51
N ASP A 15 26.57 -38.85 -37.93
CA ASP A 15 26.35 -37.48 -37.48
C ASP A 15 26.90 -37.17 -36.09
N GLY A 16 27.25 -38.21 -35.33
CA GLY A 16 27.81 -38.07 -33.98
C GLY A 16 26.73 -37.78 -32.93
N GLU A 17 25.47 -38.12 -33.21
CA GLU A 17 24.30 -37.82 -32.36
C GLU A 17 23.87 -38.98 -31.45
N LEU A 18 24.57 -40.16 -31.52
CA LEU A 18 24.31 -41.27 -30.62
C LEU A 18 24.81 -40.98 -29.20
N SER A 19 24.08 -41.47 -28.22
CA SER A 19 24.56 -41.50 -26.83
C SER A 19 25.80 -42.39 -26.70
N LEU A 20 26.69 -42.12 -25.73
CA LEU A 20 27.89 -42.92 -25.51
C LEU A 20 27.61 -44.41 -25.34
N ARG A 21 26.50 -44.78 -24.71
CA ARG A 21 26.11 -46.17 -24.52
C ARG A 21 25.71 -46.83 -25.86
N GLU A 22 24.96 -46.15 -26.70
CA GLU A 22 24.56 -46.64 -28.00
C GLU A 22 25.73 -46.74 -28.98
N MET A 23 26.65 -45.74 -28.90
CA MET A 23 27.86 -45.72 -29.72
C MET A 23 28.76 -46.94 -29.41
N ASN A 24 28.94 -47.26 -28.13
CA ASN A 24 29.71 -48.41 -27.71
C ASN A 24 29.04 -49.74 -28.18
N ALA A 25 27.73 -49.86 -27.99
CA ALA A 25 26.98 -51.03 -28.42
C ALA A 25 27.00 -51.23 -29.96
N LEU A 26 26.89 -50.16 -30.74
CA LEU A 26 27.02 -50.21 -32.19
C LEU A 26 28.48 -50.55 -32.61
N ALA A 27 29.48 -50.00 -31.94
CA ALA A 27 30.90 -50.34 -32.20
C ALA A 27 31.19 -51.82 -31.94
N ASP A 28 30.62 -52.40 -30.89
CA ASP A 28 30.74 -53.82 -30.60
C ASP A 28 30.04 -54.69 -31.67
N HIS A 29 28.87 -54.29 -32.13
CA HIS A 29 28.18 -54.97 -33.24
C HIS A 29 29.00 -54.89 -34.54
N MET A 30 29.59 -53.74 -34.89
CA MET A 30 30.41 -53.55 -36.09
C MET A 30 31.70 -54.40 -36.07
N ARG A 31 32.24 -54.79 -34.93
CA ARG A 31 33.36 -55.71 -34.82
C ARG A 31 32.96 -57.12 -35.25
N SER A 32 31.74 -57.53 -35.08
CA SER A 32 31.23 -58.87 -35.40
C SER A 32 30.43 -58.94 -36.72
N CYS A 33 30.05 -57.79 -37.29
CA CYS A 33 29.20 -57.72 -38.51
C CYS A 33 29.90 -56.91 -39.62
N ALA A 34 30.49 -57.60 -40.62
CA ALA A 34 31.15 -56.95 -41.75
C ALA A 34 30.22 -56.08 -42.59
N GLU A 35 28.96 -56.45 -42.72
CA GLU A 35 27.98 -55.71 -43.53
C GLU A 35 27.69 -54.33 -42.90
N CYS A 36 27.45 -54.26 -41.59
CA CYS A 36 27.17 -53.01 -40.90
C CYS A 36 28.43 -52.11 -40.83
N SER A 37 29.63 -52.67 -40.70
CA SER A 37 30.87 -51.90 -40.74
C SER A 37 31.14 -51.28 -42.13
N VAL A 38 30.89 -52.01 -43.20
CA VAL A 38 31.01 -51.46 -44.57
C VAL A 38 29.98 -50.34 -44.80
N GLN A 39 28.75 -50.53 -44.39
CA GLN A 39 27.71 -49.48 -44.52
C GLN A 39 28.02 -48.24 -43.68
N ALA A 40 28.54 -48.39 -42.47
CA ALA A 40 28.99 -47.28 -41.65
C ALA A 40 30.12 -46.47 -42.33
N LEU A 41 31.12 -47.21 -42.88
CA LEU A 41 32.24 -46.60 -43.60
C LEU A 41 31.76 -45.82 -44.84
N GLN A 42 30.85 -46.38 -45.61
CA GLN A 42 30.26 -45.71 -46.77
C GLN A 42 29.58 -44.40 -46.40
N ARG A 43 28.80 -44.35 -45.31
CA ARG A 43 28.14 -43.11 -44.83
C ARG A 43 29.15 -42.08 -44.39
N VAL A 44 30.17 -42.47 -43.63
CA VAL A 44 31.23 -41.54 -43.19
C VAL A 44 32.04 -41.01 -44.41
N GLN A 45 32.32 -41.85 -45.39
CA GLN A 45 33.00 -41.40 -46.62
C GLN A 45 32.13 -40.47 -47.47
N MET A 46 30.83 -40.75 -47.60
CA MET A 46 29.88 -39.85 -48.25
C MET A 46 29.83 -38.48 -47.57
N LYS A 47 29.70 -38.46 -46.23
CA LYS A 47 29.69 -37.23 -45.43
C LYS A 47 30.99 -36.40 -45.61
N ARG A 48 32.16 -37.10 -45.62
CA ARG A 48 33.44 -36.43 -45.89
C ARG A 48 33.53 -35.83 -47.32
N SER A 49 33.02 -36.57 -48.31
CA SER A 49 32.99 -36.08 -49.69
C SER A 49 32.10 -34.85 -49.86
N VAL A 50 30.91 -34.85 -49.23
CA VAL A 50 30.00 -33.68 -49.19
C VAL A 50 30.67 -32.49 -48.50
N ALA A 51 31.32 -32.74 -47.34
CA ALA A 51 32.02 -31.69 -46.58
C ALA A 51 33.19 -31.07 -47.39
N LEU A 52 33.93 -31.88 -48.12
CA LEU A 52 35.01 -31.41 -48.98
C LEU A 52 34.48 -30.60 -50.17
N ALA A 53 33.37 -31.04 -50.79
CA ALA A 53 32.71 -30.33 -51.88
C ALA A 53 32.17 -28.95 -51.37
N GLY A 54 31.63 -28.91 -50.15
CA GLY A 54 31.11 -27.70 -49.55
C GLY A 54 32.18 -26.62 -49.29
N ARG A 55 33.44 -27.04 -49.06
CA ARG A 55 34.58 -26.06 -48.92
C ARG A 55 34.86 -25.20 -50.15
N ARG A 56 34.38 -25.63 -51.34
CA ARG A 56 34.49 -24.86 -52.59
C ARG A 56 33.58 -23.62 -52.60
N TYR A 57 32.60 -23.57 -51.71
CA TYR A 57 31.61 -22.48 -51.61
C TYR A 57 31.76 -21.77 -50.27
N GLU A 58 32.88 -21.08 -50.10
CA GLU A 58 33.08 -20.27 -48.91
C GLU A 58 32.21 -19.00 -48.96
N PRO A 59 31.28 -18.80 -47.99
CA PRO A 59 30.53 -17.59 -47.96
C PRO A 59 31.42 -16.36 -47.64
N SER A 60 31.09 -15.25 -48.25
CA SER A 60 31.84 -14.00 -47.99
C SER A 60 31.85 -13.63 -46.50
N THR A 61 32.88 -12.94 -46.05
CA THR A 61 33.02 -12.45 -44.69
C THR A 61 31.86 -11.54 -44.31
N GLU A 62 31.36 -10.76 -45.26
CA GLU A 62 30.20 -9.86 -45.12
C GLU A 62 28.90 -10.65 -44.88
N PHE A 63 28.67 -11.72 -45.63
CA PHE A 63 27.51 -12.58 -45.47
C PHE A 63 27.54 -13.29 -44.10
N ARG A 64 28.70 -13.78 -43.65
CA ARG A 64 28.89 -14.38 -42.33
C ARG A 64 28.60 -13.35 -41.21
N ALA A 65 29.07 -12.13 -41.33
CA ALA A 65 28.82 -11.05 -40.40
C ALA A 65 27.33 -10.68 -40.34
N LYS A 66 26.65 -10.64 -41.48
CA LYS A 66 25.21 -10.38 -41.56
C LYS A 66 24.37 -11.45 -40.91
N ILE A 67 24.70 -12.72 -41.10
CA ILE A 67 24.01 -13.82 -40.41
C ILE A 67 24.28 -13.79 -38.89
N ALA A 68 25.55 -13.59 -38.50
CA ALA A 68 25.90 -13.50 -37.09
C ALA A 68 25.19 -12.33 -36.38
N SER A 69 25.10 -11.19 -37.03
CA SER A 69 24.38 -10.02 -36.49
C SER A 69 22.88 -10.26 -36.39
N SER A 70 22.25 -10.93 -37.36
CA SER A 70 20.81 -11.25 -37.35
C SER A 70 20.46 -12.28 -36.23
N VAL A 71 21.31 -13.24 -35.97
CA VAL A 71 21.14 -14.24 -34.89
C VAL A 71 21.30 -13.56 -33.53
N ASN A 72 22.32 -12.72 -33.34
CA ASN A 72 22.54 -11.99 -32.11
C ASN A 72 21.43 -10.96 -31.83
N ALA A 73 21.00 -10.20 -32.86
CA ALA A 73 19.93 -9.22 -32.70
C ALA A 73 18.59 -9.86 -32.26
N ASN A 74 18.36 -11.11 -32.63
CA ASN A 74 17.15 -11.84 -32.17
C ASN A 74 17.27 -12.35 -30.73
N ARG A 75 18.48 -12.60 -30.27
CA ARG A 75 18.79 -13.01 -28.89
C ARG A 75 18.65 -11.86 -27.91
N ASP A 76 19.09 -10.66 -28.30
CA ASP A 76 19.03 -9.46 -27.43
C ASP A 76 17.61 -8.90 -27.31
N ARG A 77 16.75 -9.06 -28.33
CA ARG A 77 15.35 -8.63 -28.29
C ARG A 77 14.52 -9.35 -27.25
N GLY A 78 14.81 -10.61 -26.96
CA GLY A 78 14.11 -11.40 -25.94
C GLY A 78 14.40 -10.96 -24.52
N ALA A 79 15.66 -10.66 -24.18
CA ALA A 79 16.07 -10.30 -22.84
C ALA A 79 15.60 -8.89 -22.44
N GLY A 80 15.76 -7.90 -23.34
CA GLY A 80 15.39 -6.51 -23.04
C GLY A 80 13.87 -6.28 -22.88
N TRP A 81 13.04 -7.08 -23.55
CA TRP A 81 11.60 -6.98 -23.45
C TRP A 81 11.05 -7.58 -22.17
N PHE A 82 11.58 -8.69 -21.72
CA PHE A 82 11.25 -9.29 -20.41
C PHE A 82 11.49 -8.33 -19.25
N TRP A 83 12.60 -7.61 -19.26
CA TRP A 83 12.91 -6.60 -18.26
C TRP A 83 11.90 -5.44 -18.25
N LYS A 84 11.46 -4.98 -19.41
CA LYS A 84 10.46 -3.89 -19.52
C LYS A 84 9.08 -4.35 -19.04
N ILE A 85 8.68 -5.57 -19.31
CA ILE A 85 7.36 -6.09 -18.93
C ILE A 85 7.28 -6.44 -17.43
N LEU A 86 8.38 -6.89 -16.81
CA LEU A 86 8.38 -7.33 -15.42
C LEU A 86 8.93 -6.28 -14.45
N VAL A 87 10.04 -5.63 -14.79
CA VAL A 87 10.74 -4.72 -13.85
C VAL A 87 10.09 -3.35 -13.80
N VAL A 88 9.64 -2.81 -14.93
CA VAL A 88 9.00 -1.49 -14.96
C VAL A 88 7.68 -1.47 -14.16
N PRO A 89 6.72 -2.39 -14.36
CA PRO A 89 5.51 -2.39 -13.54
C PRO A 89 5.81 -2.74 -12.07
N ALA A 90 6.79 -3.60 -11.78
CA ALA A 90 7.20 -3.87 -10.40
C ALA A 90 7.76 -2.61 -9.70
N LEU A 91 8.57 -1.83 -10.40
CA LEU A 91 9.09 -0.56 -9.89
C LEU A 91 7.97 0.48 -9.68
N LEU A 92 7.04 0.58 -10.63
CA LEU A 92 5.88 1.47 -10.53
C LEU A 92 4.97 1.10 -9.36
N THR A 93 4.70 -0.20 -9.16
CA THR A 93 3.93 -0.67 -8.00
C THR A 93 4.64 -0.39 -6.68
N LEU A 94 5.96 -0.57 -6.62
CA LEU A 94 6.76 -0.25 -5.43
C LEU A 94 6.69 1.24 -5.09
N ILE A 95 6.85 2.11 -6.09
CA ILE A 95 6.75 3.57 -5.91
C ILE A 95 5.33 3.96 -5.47
N PHE A 96 4.30 3.37 -6.09
CA PHE A 96 2.91 3.62 -5.72
C PHE A 96 2.62 3.20 -4.27
N VAL A 97 3.04 2.00 -3.87
CA VAL A 97 2.87 1.50 -2.50
C VAL A 97 3.65 2.35 -1.49
N ALA A 98 4.88 2.75 -1.83
CA ALA A 98 5.68 3.64 -0.99
C ALA A 98 5.02 5.02 -0.82
N GLY A 99 4.53 5.60 -1.90
CA GLY A 99 3.80 6.88 -1.89
C GLY A 99 2.51 6.80 -1.09
N LEU A 100 1.73 5.73 -1.27
CA LEU A 100 0.51 5.50 -0.50
C LEU A 100 0.81 5.32 1.00
N ASN A 101 1.84 4.55 1.35
CA ASN A 101 2.29 4.40 2.74
C ASN A 101 2.74 5.73 3.35
N TYR A 102 3.50 6.54 2.61
CA TYR A 102 3.91 7.86 3.06
C TYR A 102 2.71 8.78 3.33
N TYR A 103 1.75 8.81 2.41
CA TYR A 103 0.51 9.58 2.55
C TYR A 103 -0.32 9.13 3.76
N VAL A 104 -0.54 7.81 3.91
CA VAL A 104 -1.32 7.26 5.03
C VAL A 104 -0.62 7.51 6.38
N ARG A 105 0.71 7.37 6.43
CA ARG A 105 1.48 7.67 7.65
C ARG A 105 1.42 9.15 8.01
N GLY A 106 1.51 10.05 7.03
CA GLY A 106 1.37 11.49 7.23
C GLY A 106 0.01 11.86 7.80
N ALA A 107 -1.07 11.34 7.20
CA ALA A 107 -2.43 11.56 7.67
C ALA A 107 -2.67 11.01 9.10
N ARG A 108 -2.10 9.85 9.42
CA ARG A 108 -2.17 9.27 10.78
C ARG A 108 -1.39 10.10 11.81
N ALA A 109 -0.21 10.56 11.45
CA ALA A 109 0.62 11.39 12.33
C ALA A 109 -0.06 12.74 12.64
N GLU A 110 -0.66 13.37 11.64
CA GLU A 110 -1.40 14.63 11.82
C GLU A 110 -2.63 14.42 12.73
N ARG A 111 -3.39 13.36 12.48
CA ARG A 111 -4.50 12.97 13.35
C ARG A 111 -4.06 12.75 14.79
N GLN A 112 -3.00 11.99 15.01
CA GLN A 112 -2.47 11.70 16.35
C GLN A 112 -2.04 12.99 17.06
N ARG A 113 -1.49 13.95 16.32
CA ARG A 113 -1.10 15.27 16.85
C ARG A 113 -2.32 16.05 17.34
N VAL A 114 -3.40 16.12 16.53
CA VAL A 114 -4.65 16.79 16.89
C VAL A 114 -5.26 16.20 18.17
N TYR A 115 -5.41 14.88 18.23
CA TYR A 115 -5.98 14.25 19.44
C TYR A 115 -5.07 14.42 20.66
N SER A 116 -3.75 14.42 20.48
CA SER A 116 -2.81 14.69 21.56
C SER A 116 -2.97 16.11 22.10
N GLU A 117 -3.09 17.09 21.20
CA GLU A 117 -3.29 18.51 21.57
C GLU A 117 -4.65 18.71 22.30
N LEU A 118 -5.72 18.08 21.81
CA LEU A 118 -7.03 18.13 22.48
C LEU A 118 -7.03 17.45 23.84
N ALA A 119 -6.31 16.31 23.99
CA ALA A 119 -6.12 15.66 25.29
C ALA A 119 -5.36 16.58 26.26
N ASP A 120 -4.29 17.22 25.79
CA ASP A 120 -3.49 18.13 26.61
C ASP A 120 -4.33 19.37 27.04
N LEU A 121 -5.18 19.90 26.16
CA LEU A 121 -6.13 20.98 26.49
C LEU A 121 -7.17 20.52 27.52
N HIS A 122 -7.71 19.31 27.38
CA HIS A 122 -8.63 18.73 28.36
C HIS A 122 -7.99 18.58 29.74
N VAL A 123 -6.79 17.98 29.81
CA VAL A 123 -6.04 17.83 31.09
C VAL A 123 -5.68 19.18 31.71
N ALA A 124 -5.23 20.15 30.90
CA ALA A 124 -4.93 21.50 31.39
C ALA A 124 -6.17 22.18 31.97
N THR A 125 -7.34 21.91 31.40
CA THR A 125 -8.62 22.43 31.90
C THR A 125 -9.01 21.80 33.23
N LEU A 126 -8.88 20.46 33.35
CA LEU A 126 -9.14 19.75 34.61
C LEU A 126 -8.21 20.21 35.77
N ALA A 127 -6.97 20.58 35.44
CA ALA A 127 -5.99 21.03 36.39
C ALA A 127 -6.12 22.54 36.75
N SER A 128 -6.98 23.28 36.02
CA SER A 128 -7.12 24.73 36.17
C SER A 128 -8.04 25.07 37.34
N SER A 129 -7.66 26.11 38.11
CA SER A 129 -8.57 26.72 39.11
C SER A 129 -9.74 27.49 38.47
N THR A 130 -9.58 27.89 37.19
CA THR A 130 -10.59 28.60 36.39
C THR A 130 -10.79 27.88 35.07
N PRO A 131 -11.51 26.73 35.03
CA PRO A 131 -11.62 25.89 33.85
C PRO A 131 -12.43 26.52 32.72
N VAL A 132 -13.31 27.47 33.02
CA VAL A 132 -14.17 28.20 32.10
C VAL A 132 -14.09 29.70 32.29
N ASP A 133 -14.31 30.46 31.23
CA ASP A 133 -14.37 31.92 31.25
C ASP A 133 -15.80 32.44 31.48
N VAL A 134 -16.80 31.65 31.01
CA VAL A 134 -18.21 31.85 31.35
C VAL A 134 -18.74 30.63 32.12
N VAL A 135 -19.14 30.88 33.36
CA VAL A 135 -19.72 29.84 34.24
C VAL A 135 -21.25 29.92 34.12
N SER A 136 -21.88 28.97 33.52
CA SER A 136 -23.35 28.87 33.46
C SER A 136 -23.79 27.47 33.02
N THR A 137 -24.86 27.00 33.62
CA THR A 137 -25.56 25.77 33.20
C THR A 137 -26.61 26.05 32.12
N ASP A 138 -26.88 27.33 31.86
CA ASP A 138 -27.87 27.74 30.87
C ASP A 138 -27.22 28.02 29.49
N ARG A 139 -27.68 27.29 28.48
CA ARG A 139 -27.26 27.52 27.10
C ARG A 139 -27.53 28.92 26.56
N HIS A 140 -28.59 29.59 27.05
CA HIS A 140 -28.95 30.94 26.66
C HIS A 140 -28.01 32.01 27.24
N THR A 141 -27.19 31.65 28.21
CA THR A 141 -26.11 32.48 28.75
C THR A 141 -24.78 32.16 28.06
N VAL A 142 -24.46 30.88 27.89
CA VAL A 142 -23.16 30.44 27.34
C VAL A 142 -23.05 30.73 25.85
N LYS A 143 -24.09 30.43 25.03
CA LYS A 143 -24.02 30.66 23.59
C LYS A 143 -23.80 32.12 23.21
N PRO A 144 -24.54 33.12 23.71
CA PRO A 144 -24.31 34.51 23.38
C PRO A 144 -22.93 35.04 23.85
N TRP A 145 -22.36 34.47 24.92
CA TRP A 145 -21.03 34.86 25.37
C TRP A 145 -19.94 34.64 24.33
N PHE A 146 -20.10 33.65 23.43
CA PHE A 146 -19.16 33.38 22.33
C PHE A 146 -19.34 34.37 21.15
N GLU A 147 -20.47 35.06 21.04
CA GLU A 147 -20.70 36.02 19.97
C GLU A 147 -19.67 37.14 19.97
N GLY A 148 -19.03 37.38 18.81
CA GLY A 148 -17.96 38.37 18.65
C GLY A 148 -16.59 37.91 19.18
N ARG A 149 -16.50 36.73 19.82
CA ARG A 149 -15.21 36.15 20.32
C ARG A 149 -14.68 35.08 19.41
N ILE A 150 -15.57 34.37 18.68
CA ILE A 150 -15.21 33.38 17.66
C ILE A 150 -15.92 33.73 16.34
N PRO A 151 -15.38 33.34 15.15
CA PRO A 151 -15.90 33.75 13.85
C PRO A 151 -17.06 32.89 13.35
N PHE A 152 -17.69 32.08 14.20
CA PHE A 152 -18.80 31.20 13.85
C PHE A 152 -19.81 31.11 14.99
N THR A 153 -20.96 30.54 14.71
CA THR A 153 -21.99 30.24 15.70
C THR A 153 -22.30 28.75 15.72
N PHE A 154 -22.69 28.24 16.87
CA PHE A 154 -23.03 26.83 17.09
C PHE A 154 -24.27 26.70 17.96
N ASN A 155 -24.89 25.53 17.98
CA ASN A 155 -26.03 25.24 18.82
C ASN A 155 -25.65 24.36 20.01
N LEU A 156 -26.36 24.55 21.08
CA LEU A 156 -26.22 23.77 22.33
C LEU A 156 -27.45 22.93 22.54
N PRO A 157 -27.30 21.66 22.98
CA PRO A 157 -28.42 20.76 23.25
C PRO A 157 -29.21 21.22 24.47
N GLU A 158 -30.46 20.79 24.53
CA GLU A 158 -31.24 20.82 25.73
C GLU A 158 -30.89 19.59 26.59
N LEU A 159 -30.52 19.84 27.84
CA LEU A 159 -30.01 18.79 28.72
C LEU A 159 -31.04 18.34 29.77
N GLN A 160 -32.25 18.91 29.73
CA GLN A 160 -33.33 18.53 30.68
C GLN A 160 -33.67 17.04 30.52
N GLY A 161 -33.69 16.34 31.63
CA GLY A 161 -33.98 14.91 31.65
C GLY A 161 -32.81 14.00 31.24
N THR A 162 -31.60 14.57 31.12
CA THR A 162 -30.36 13.80 30.86
C THR A 162 -29.43 13.85 32.10
N ASP A 163 -28.46 12.92 32.17
CA ASP A 163 -27.46 12.92 33.24
C ASP A 163 -26.33 13.96 33.01
N PHE A 164 -26.36 14.67 31.87
CA PHE A 164 -25.37 15.66 31.52
C PHE A 164 -25.76 17.06 32.04
N SER A 165 -24.79 17.83 32.49
CA SER A 165 -24.95 19.24 32.83
C SER A 165 -23.86 20.07 32.19
N LEU A 166 -24.21 21.23 31.65
CA LEU A 166 -23.23 22.20 31.16
C LEU A 166 -22.58 22.92 32.39
N VAL A 167 -21.27 23.03 32.37
CA VAL A 167 -20.48 23.76 33.39
C VAL A 167 -20.19 25.18 32.94
N GLY A 168 -19.92 25.33 31.64
CA GLY A 168 -19.60 26.62 31.04
C GLY A 168 -18.76 26.45 29.78
N GLY A 169 -18.10 27.55 29.39
CA GLY A 169 -17.25 27.51 28.20
C GLY A 169 -16.14 28.56 28.23
N ARG A 170 -15.20 28.40 27.30
CA ARG A 170 -14.08 29.34 27.08
C ARG A 170 -13.68 29.32 25.60
N VAL A 171 -12.98 30.36 25.15
CA VAL A 171 -12.33 30.35 23.85
C VAL A 171 -11.04 29.55 23.95
N THR A 172 -10.79 28.73 22.96
CA THR A 172 -9.57 27.92 22.84
C THR A 172 -9.01 28.00 21.43
N TYR A 173 -7.81 27.47 21.24
CA TYR A 173 -7.15 27.46 19.93
C TYR A 173 -6.63 26.05 19.64
N LEU A 174 -6.85 25.57 18.41
CA LEU A 174 -6.25 24.37 17.89
C LEU A 174 -5.47 24.75 16.63
N SER A 175 -4.15 24.53 16.62
CA SER A 175 -3.28 24.92 15.51
C SER A 175 -3.53 26.40 15.07
N GLN A 176 -3.69 27.32 16.04
CA GLN A 176 -3.96 28.77 15.87
C GLN A 176 -5.36 29.11 15.36
N VAL A 177 -6.24 28.13 15.13
CA VAL A 177 -7.64 28.36 14.76
C VAL A 177 -8.46 28.56 16.02
N PRO A 178 -9.18 29.71 16.19
CA PRO A 178 -10.03 29.93 17.33
C PRO A 178 -11.25 29.02 17.32
N GLY A 179 -11.61 28.51 18.50
CA GLY A 179 -12.74 27.63 18.69
C GLY A 179 -13.42 27.81 20.04
N ALA A 180 -14.55 27.15 20.19
CA ALA A 180 -15.26 27.06 21.46
C ALA A 180 -14.82 25.78 22.20
N HIS A 181 -14.54 25.91 23.47
CA HIS A 181 -14.37 24.80 24.39
C HIS A 181 -15.48 24.86 25.44
N LEU A 182 -16.31 23.85 25.45
CA LEU A 182 -17.42 23.67 26.40
C LEU A 182 -17.10 22.55 27.35
N ILE A 183 -17.46 22.68 28.60
CA ILE A 183 -17.30 21.65 29.62
C ILE A 183 -18.67 21.14 30.02
N TYR A 184 -18.86 19.85 29.91
CA TYR A 184 -20.01 19.14 30.40
C TYR A 184 -19.60 18.26 31.56
N ARG A 185 -20.50 18.05 32.51
CA ARG A 185 -20.32 17.16 33.64
C ARG A 185 -21.28 16.01 33.54
N LEU A 186 -20.74 14.80 33.72
CA LEU A 186 -21.49 13.57 33.87
C LEU A 186 -21.08 12.92 35.20
N ARG A 187 -21.98 12.92 36.21
CA ARG A 187 -21.65 12.41 37.56
C ARG A 187 -20.44 13.17 38.14
N LYS A 188 -19.29 12.51 38.27
CA LYS A 188 -18.02 13.09 38.79
C LYS A 188 -17.00 13.38 37.68
N HIS A 189 -17.32 13.06 36.43
CA HIS A 189 -16.43 13.23 35.29
C HIS A 189 -16.74 14.52 34.54
N GLU A 190 -15.72 15.14 34.02
CA GLU A 190 -15.84 16.28 33.13
C GLU A 190 -15.53 15.85 31.70
N ILE A 191 -16.34 16.29 30.76
CA ILE A 191 -16.23 15.99 29.33
C ILE A 191 -16.01 17.32 28.61
N SER A 192 -14.94 17.40 27.86
CA SER A 192 -14.67 18.56 27.00
C SER A 192 -15.29 18.39 25.63
N VAL A 193 -15.96 19.43 25.15
CA VAL A 193 -16.46 19.51 23.77
C VAL A 193 -15.78 20.70 23.11
N PHE A 194 -14.99 20.40 22.07
CA PHE A 194 -14.30 21.40 21.27
C PHE A 194 -15.02 21.57 19.94
N ILE A 195 -15.22 22.83 19.52
CA ILE A 195 -15.90 23.18 18.27
C ILE A 195 -15.02 24.15 17.50
N PHE A 196 -14.69 23.79 16.24
CA PHE A 196 -13.86 24.59 15.34
C PHE A 196 -14.51 24.70 13.95
N PRO A 197 -14.17 25.70 13.12
CA PRO A 197 -14.52 25.70 11.71
C PRO A 197 -13.91 24.48 11.00
N ASP A 198 -14.70 23.75 10.21
CA ASP A 198 -14.23 22.53 9.51
C ASP A 198 -13.13 22.86 8.48
N SER A 199 -13.17 24.05 7.87
CA SER A 199 -12.15 24.53 6.92
C SER A 199 -10.79 24.81 7.53
N GLY A 200 -10.70 24.98 8.86
CA GLY A 200 -9.46 25.25 9.58
C GLY A 200 -9.01 24.10 10.49
N ALA A 201 -9.89 23.16 10.76
CA ALA A 201 -9.55 21.99 11.56
C ALA A 201 -8.80 20.97 10.71
N PRO A 202 -7.68 20.40 11.22
CA PRO A 202 -7.03 19.28 10.55
C PRO A 202 -8.06 18.16 10.30
N ALA A 203 -8.07 17.62 9.08
CA ALA A 203 -9.03 16.59 8.67
C ALA A 203 -8.81 15.28 9.46
N ALA A 204 -9.35 15.24 10.66
CA ALA A 204 -9.37 14.06 11.51
C ALA A 204 -10.76 13.44 11.40
N ALA A 205 -11.01 12.68 10.35
CA ALA A 205 -12.23 11.90 10.25
C ALA A 205 -11.98 10.51 10.86
N LEU A 206 -12.50 10.30 12.06
CA LEU A 206 -12.72 8.96 12.60
C LEU A 206 -14.23 8.77 12.71
N SER A 207 -14.74 7.71 12.11
CA SER A 207 -16.11 7.27 12.39
C SER A 207 -16.05 6.39 13.62
N GLY A 208 -16.58 6.89 14.76
CA GLY A 208 -16.71 6.15 16.00
C GLY A 208 -15.81 6.61 17.15
N ALA A 209 -16.11 6.15 18.35
CA ALA A 209 -15.33 6.45 19.54
C ALA A 209 -13.95 5.77 19.48
N ASN A 210 -12.89 6.56 19.71
CA ASN A 210 -11.50 6.09 19.72
C ASN A 210 -10.87 6.40 21.07
N GLU A 211 -10.02 5.50 21.54
CA GLU A 211 -9.27 5.69 22.78
C GLU A 211 -7.85 6.20 22.45
N VAL A 212 -7.49 7.34 23.03
CA VAL A 212 -6.16 7.93 22.95
C VAL A 212 -5.72 8.38 24.34
N ARG A 213 -4.58 7.89 24.83
CA ARG A 213 -4.03 8.23 26.16
C ARG A 213 -5.04 8.07 27.31
N SER A 214 -5.84 7.01 27.28
CA SER A 214 -6.88 6.72 28.28
C SER A 214 -8.09 7.67 28.28
N PHE A 215 -8.21 8.52 27.25
CA PHE A 215 -9.42 9.30 26.99
C PHE A 215 -10.18 8.73 25.81
N THR A 216 -11.50 8.74 25.91
CA THR A 216 -12.39 8.39 24.81
C THR A 216 -12.66 9.65 23.99
N PHE A 217 -12.49 9.52 22.67
CA PHE A 217 -12.73 10.61 21.71
C PHE A 217 -13.84 10.23 20.74
N GLU A 218 -14.65 11.20 20.40
CA GLU A 218 -15.55 11.13 19.25
C GLU A 218 -15.47 12.46 18.48
N ASP A 219 -15.41 12.39 17.14
CA ASP A 219 -15.43 13.59 16.30
C ASP A 219 -16.37 13.43 15.10
N TRP A 220 -16.91 14.55 14.67
CA TRP A 220 -17.73 14.63 13.44
C TRP A 220 -17.71 16.05 12.89
N ALA A 221 -18.08 16.16 11.59
CA ALA A 221 -18.32 17.44 10.93
C ALA A 221 -19.82 17.66 10.75
N GLN A 222 -20.31 18.85 11.05
CA GLN A 222 -21.72 19.22 10.88
C GLN A 222 -21.84 20.73 10.67
N ASN A 223 -22.60 21.14 9.65
CA ASN A 223 -22.89 22.54 9.34
C ASN A 223 -21.63 23.43 9.20
N GLY A 224 -20.54 22.89 8.61
CA GLY A 224 -19.28 23.61 8.43
C GLY A 224 -18.44 23.75 9.70
N LEU A 225 -18.81 23.05 10.75
CA LEU A 225 -18.10 22.98 12.01
C LEU A 225 -17.63 21.55 12.27
N ARG A 226 -16.52 21.39 12.97
CA ARG A 226 -16.00 20.13 13.47
C ARG A 226 -16.08 20.11 14.98
N TYR A 227 -16.64 19.06 15.47
CA TYR A 227 -16.83 18.79 16.89
C TYR A 227 -15.89 17.69 17.34
N PHE A 228 -15.30 17.86 18.52
CA PHE A 228 -14.54 16.83 19.20
C PHE A 228 -15.05 16.72 20.63
N VAL A 229 -15.41 15.52 21.05
CA VAL A 229 -15.84 15.20 22.41
C VAL A 229 -14.75 14.36 23.06
N VAL A 230 -14.29 14.75 24.23
CA VAL A 230 -13.17 14.12 24.94
C VAL A 230 -13.52 13.96 26.42
N GLY A 231 -13.31 12.76 26.96
CA GLY A 231 -13.54 12.49 28.37
C GLY A 231 -12.92 11.18 28.84
N ASP A 232 -12.81 11.03 30.14
CA ASP A 232 -12.40 9.80 30.85
C ASP A 232 -13.58 8.89 31.18
N VAL A 233 -14.61 8.90 30.34
CA VAL A 233 -15.84 8.13 30.48
C VAL A 233 -15.97 7.07 29.39
N GLY A 234 -16.88 6.12 29.57
CA GLY A 234 -17.11 5.06 28.60
C GLY A 234 -17.57 5.57 27.23
N GLY A 235 -17.28 4.81 26.16
CA GLY A 235 -17.66 5.17 24.79
C GLY A 235 -19.17 5.43 24.62
N ASN A 236 -20.02 4.69 25.31
CA ASN A 236 -21.46 4.89 25.28
C ASN A 236 -21.89 6.26 25.83
N ASP A 237 -21.22 6.76 26.89
CA ASP A 237 -21.50 8.08 27.47
C ASP A 237 -21.06 9.20 26.51
N ILE A 238 -19.89 9.05 25.86
CA ILE A 238 -19.42 9.99 24.85
C ILE A 238 -20.37 10.01 23.64
N GLU A 239 -20.80 8.85 23.15
CA GLU A 239 -21.74 8.74 22.03
C GLU A 239 -23.10 9.38 22.38
N ALA A 240 -23.59 9.17 23.63
CA ALA A 240 -24.84 9.77 24.08
C ALA A 240 -24.77 11.30 24.08
N LEU A 241 -23.69 11.92 24.58
CA LEU A 241 -23.50 13.35 24.54
C LEU A 241 -23.35 13.86 23.09
N SER A 242 -22.57 13.14 22.27
CA SER A 242 -22.38 13.48 20.86
C SER A 242 -23.69 13.47 20.08
N LYS A 243 -24.58 12.51 20.37
CA LYS A 243 -25.92 12.45 19.77
C LYS A 243 -26.76 13.67 20.15
N LEU A 244 -26.77 14.07 21.44
CA LEU A 244 -27.47 15.27 21.88
C LEU A 244 -26.95 16.52 21.17
N LEU A 245 -25.64 16.63 20.97
CA LEU A 245 -25.01 17.75 20.25
C LEU A 245 -25.35 17.77 18.76
N ARG A 246 -25.43 16.60 18.11
CA ARG A 246 -25.86 16.48 16.70
C ARG A 246 -27.31 16.88 16.48
N ASP A 247 -28.17 16.54 17.44
CA ASP A 247 -29.61 16.78 17.38
C ASP A 247 -29.97 18.23 17.80
N ALA A 248 -29.01 19.01 18.32
CA ALA A 248 -29.19 20.41 18.75
C ALA A 248 -29.54 21.31 17.56
N ARG A 249 -30.70 21.97 17.63
CA ARG A 249 -31.23 22.90 16.63
C ARG A 249 -31.11 24.35 17.07
#